data_e7566aa94f7c30366da160fcd6383a8c
#
_entry.id   e7566aa94f7c30366da160fcd6383a8c
#
_cell.length_a   1.000
_cell.length_b   1.000
_cell.length_c   1.000
_cell.angle_alpha   90.00
_cell.angle_beta   90.00
_cell.angle_gamma   90.00
#
_symmetry.space_group_name_H-M   'P 1'
#
loop_
_entity.id
_entity.type
_entity.pdbx_description
1 polymer ?
#
loop_
_entity_poly.entity_id
_entity_poly.type
_entity_poly.pdbx_seq_one_letter_code
_entity_poly.pdbx_strand_id
1 'polypeptide(L)'
;MRGLACAAFGAALAVSGGALAQEKYSLSIATGGTGGVYYPIGGGLANILSKYVPGMQATAEVTGGSVDNLKLIATGKPYIAFSMADAGQDAYRGEDKFKGTKVPLRTLMVLYPNRMHVVTIEGTGITKMADLKGKRVSTGSPGSATEVMAFRVIEAAGLDKDRDMTRERLGAAESVNAIKDRKIDAFFWVGGLPTAAVTDLANTPGIKIKMIDHTDTVDKMNKKYGPLYVHDSIPKSTYKGMDADNKIATVWNILVSNQNLSDKVAYEIVKTIFDHKADLVAVHKESENFTLANQKASASPIPFHPGAIKYFAERGIRIQ
;
A
#
# COMPACT_ATOMS: atom_id res chain seq x y z
N MET A 1 20.40 -90.87 8.49
CA MET A 1 21.09 -89.73 9.08
C MET A 1 20.41 -88.46 8.57
N ARG A 2 19.82 -87.71 9.49
CA ARG A 2 18.93 -86.55 9.18
C ARG A 2 19.82 -85.28 9.19
N GLY A 3 19.83 -84.54 8.08
CA GLY A 3 20.49 -83.22 8.00
C GLY A 3 19.47 -82.11 8.24
N LEU A 4 19.69 -81.27 9.26
CA LEU A 4 18.93 -80.05 9.51
C LEU A 4 19.43 -78.95 8.61
N ALA A 5 18.53 -78.32 7.85
CA ALA A 5 18.81 -77.07 7.16
C ALA A 5 18.28 -75.90 8.02
N CYS A 6 19.21 -75.05 8.47
CA CYS A 6 18.86 -73.76 9.14
C CYS A 6 18.56 -72.72 8.08
N ALA A 7 17.31 -72.25 8.03
CA ALA A 7 16.92 -71.06 7.24
C ALA A 7 17.11 -69.81 8.11
N ALA A 8 18.05 -68.93 7.70
CA ALA A 8 18.22 -67.59 8.30
C ALA A 8 17.20 -66.63 7.69
N PHE A 9 16.25 -66.15 8.48
CA PHE A 9 15.33 -65.07 8.09
C PHE A 9 15.99 -63.74 8.40
N GLY A 10 16.41 -63.05 7.33
CA GLY A 10 16.92 -61.67 7.39
C GLY A 10 15.72 -60.71 7.47
N ALA A 11 15.50 -60.08 8.61
CA ALA A 11 14.51 -59.00 8.77
C ALA A 11 15.08 -57.70 8.18
N ALA A 12 14.61 -57.31 7.01
CA ALA A 12 14.85 -55.98 6.42
C ALA A 12 14.01 -54.94 7.16
N LEU A 13 14.64 -54.16 8.02
CA LEU A 13 14.02 -52.92 8.59
C LEU A 13 13.85 -51.89 7.48
N ALA A 14 12.63 -51.78 6.96
CA ALA A 14 12.23 -50.67 6.10
C ALA A 14 12.14 -49.39 6.96
N VAL A 15 13.16 -48.55 6.95
CA VAL A 15 13.11 -47.20 7.47
C VAL A 15 12.19 -46.40 6.55
N SER A 16 10.90 -46.34 6.82
CA SER A 16 9.97 -45.42 6.21
C SER A 16 10.33 -44.01 6.70
N GLY A 17 11.15 -43.30 5.90
CA GLY A 17 11.36 -41.87 6.06
C GLY A 17 10.02 -41.17 5.91
N GLY A 18 9.39 -40.86 7.03
CA GLY A 18 8.21 -40.00 7.04
C GLY A 18 8.56 -38.66 6.40
N ALA A 19 8.14 -38.44 5.18
CA ALA A 19 8.10 -37.11 4.61
C ALA A 19 7.21 -36.27 5.55
N LEU A 20 7.84 -35.42 6.38
CA LEU A 20 7.12 -34.41 7.14
C LEU A 20 6.36 -33.58 6.11
N ALA A 21 5.05 -33.75 6.06
CA ALA A 21 4.19 -32.91 5.24
C ALA A 21 4.47 -31.47 5.65
N GLN A 22 5.04 -30.69 4.75
CA GLN A 22 5.34 -29.29 4.98
C GLN A 22 4.02 -28.57 5.25
N GLU A 23 3.88 -28.00 6.43
CA GLU A 23 2.68 -27.30 6.85
C GLU A 23 2.41 -26.15 5.86
N LYS A 24 1.27 -26.20 5.17
CA LYS A 24 0.88 -25.16 4.20
C LYS A 24 0.41 -23.94 4.96
N TYR A 25 1.00 -22.79 4.70
CA TYR A 25 0.64 -21.52 5.27
C TYR A 25 0.00 -20.63 4.19
N SER A 26 -1.31 -20.39 4.30
CA SER A 26 -2.03 -19.49 3.39
C SER A 26 -1.94 -18.06 3.90
N LEU A 27 -1.51 -17.12 3.04
CA LEU A 27 -1.35 -15.72 3.34
C LEU A 27 -2.13 -14.87 2.35
N SER A 28 -3.01 -14.01 2.84
CA SER A 28 -3.67 -13.01 2.00
C SER A 28 -2.94 -11.66 2.06
N ILE A 29 -2.79 -11.02 0.91
CA ILE A 29 -2.17 -9.70 0.75
C ILE A 29 -3.24 -8.71 0.33
N ALA A 30 -3.72 -7.90 1.28
CA ALA A 30 -4.73 -6.90 1.03
C ALA A 30 -4.11 -5.68 0.32
N THR A 31 -4.66 -5.30 -0.83
CA THR A 31 -4.08 -4.30 -1.73
C THR A 31 -4.98 -3.07 -1.91
N GLY A 32 -5.56 -2.87 -3.06
CA GLY A 32 -6.44 -1.76 -3.44
C GLY A 32 -7.04 -2.03 -4.81
N GLY A 33 -7.62 -1.00 -5.42
CA GLY A 33 -8.17 -1.09 -6.77
C GLY A 33 -7.09 -1.37 -7.84
N THR A 34 -7.49 -2.05 -8.92
CA THR A 34 -6.57 -2.52 -9.99
C THR A 34 -5.90 -1.38 -10.78
N GLY A 35 -6.48 -0.18 -10.78
CA GLY A 35 -5.89 1.02 -11.44
C GLY A 35 -4.78 1.71 -10.63
N GLY A 36 -4.51 1.24 -9.40
CA GLY A 36 -3.49 1.79 -8.49
C GLY A 36 -2.20 0.96 -8.48
N VAL A 37 -1.33 1.29 -7.53
CA VAL A 37 0.02 0.70 -7.40
C VAL A 37 0.05 -0.51 -6.46
N TYR A 38 -0.81 -0.57 -5.44
CA TYR A 38 -0.83 -1.68 -4.48
C TYR A 38 -1.11 -3.03 -5.13
N TYR A 39 -2.05 -3.08 -6.07
CA TYR A 39 -2.47 -4.36 -6.67
C TYR A 39 -1.35 -5.03 -7.47
N PRO A 40 -0.69 -4.39 -8.44
CA PRO A 40 0.42 -5.02 -9.17
C PRO A 40 1.57 -5.43 -8.24
N ILE A 41 1.99 -4.57 -7.30
CA ILE A 41 3.04 -4.93 -6.34
C ILE A 41 2.60 -6.09 -5.45
N GLY A 42 1.35 -6.10 -4.98
CA GLY A 42 0.79 -7.20 -4.18
C GLY A 42 0.78 -8.52 -4.93
N GLY A 43 0.47 -8.50 -6.23
CA GLY A 43 0.61 -9.67 -7.12
C GLY A 43 2.06 -10.17 -7.21
N GLY A 44 3.01 -9.24 -7.36
CA GLY A 44 4.44 -9.55 -7.31
C GLY A 44 4.87 -10.16 -5.97
N LEU A 45 4.40 -9.58 -4.85
CA LEU A 45 4.65 -10.14 -3.51
C LEU A 45 4.07 -11.55 -3.37
N ALA A 46 2.83 -11.77 -3.82
CA ALA A 46 2.20 -13.09 -3.77
C ALA A 46 3.02 -14.13 -4.53
N ASN A 47 3.53 -13.76 -5.71
CA ASN A 47 4.37 -14.62 -6.52
C ASN A 47 5.70 -14.98 -5.83
N ILE A 48 6.48 -13.99 -5.37
CA ILE A 48 7.78 -14.27 -4.74
C ILE A 48 7.63 -15.01 -3.41
N LEU A 49 6.63 -14.68 -2.59
CA LEU A 49 6.39 -15.36 -1.32
C LEU A 49 5.98 -16.82 -1.53
N SER A 50 5.08 -17.09 -2.48
CA SER A 50 4.68 -18.47 -2.81
C SER A 50 5.81 -19.28 -3.42
N LYS A 51 6.71 -18.64 -4.18
CA LYS A 51 7.82 -19.32 -4.86
C LYS A 51 9.00 -19.60 -3.93
N TYR A 52 9.34 -18.66 -3.05
CA TYR A 52 10.61 -18.70 -2.33
C TYR A 52 10.47 -18.98 -0.83
N VAL A 53 9.27 -18.83 -0.24
CA VAL A 53 9.05 -19.22 1.16
C VAL A 53 8.44 -20.62 1.20
N PRO A 54 9.17 -21.62 1.70
CA PRO A 54 8.69 -23.00 1.71
C PRO A 54 7.36 -23.17 2.44
N GLY A 55 6.38 -23.80 1.77
CA GLY A 55 5.04 -24.06 2.32
C GLY A 55 4.09 -22.85 2.28
N MET A 56 4.54 -21.65 1.90
CA MET A 56 3.67 -20.48 1.81
C MET A 56 2.87 -20.47 0.49
N GLN A 57 1.58 -20.13 0.61
CA GLN A 57 0.69 -19.85 -0.51
C GLN A 57 0.12 -18.44 -0.29
N ALA A 58 0.64 -17.46 -1.02
CA ALA A 58 0.21 -16.07 -0.92
C ALA A 58 -0.71 -15.69 -2.07
N THR A 59 -1.73 -14.88 -1.81
CA THR A 59 -2.69 -14.38 -2.79
C THR A 59 -2.93 -12.90 -2.59
N ALA A 60 -2.90 -12.11 -3.66
CA ALA A 60 -3.24 -10.69 -3.63
C ALA A 60 -4.77 -10.51 -3.74
N GLU A 61 -5.34 -9.69 -2.86
CA GLU A 61 -6.78 -9.39 -2.83
C GLU A 61 -7.03 -7.93 -3.19
N VAL A 62 -8.00 -7.69 -4.08
CA VAL A 62 -8.52 -6.35 -4.39
C VAL A 62 -9.40 -5.88 -3.24
N THR A 63 -9.20 -4.65 -2.80
CA THR A 63 -9.95 -4.01 -1.71
C THR A 63 -10.27 -2.55 -2.04
N GLY A 64 -10.99 -1.87 -1.16
CA GLY A 64 -11.16 -0.41 -1.23
C GLY A 64 -9.87 0.37 -0.95
N GLY A 65 -8.87 -0.24 -0.33
CA GLY A 65 -7.59 0.35 0.05
C GLY A 65 -7.31 0.31 1.55
N SER A 66 -6.46 1.22 2.04
CA SER A 66 -5.84 1.12 3.38
C SER A 66 -6.83 0.93 4.53
N VAL A 67 -7.96 1.64 4.54
CA VAL A 67 -8.94 1.52 5.65
C VAL A 67 -9.56 0.11 5.69
N ASP A 68 -9.94 -0.43 4.53
CA ASP A 68 -10.48 -1.79 4.46
C ASP A 68 -9.40 -2.83 4.77
N ASN A 69 -8.17 -2.61 4.30
CA ASN A 69 -7.01 -3.46 4.58
C ASN A 69 -6.75 -3.58 6.09
N LEU A 70 -6.79 -2.46 6.79
CA LEU A 70 -6.58 -2.43 8.24
C LEU A 70 -7.72 -3.11 9.02
N LYS A 71 -8.96 -3.04 8.51
CA LYS A 71 -10.08 -3.83 9.06
C LYS A 71 -9.88 -5.33 8.85
N LEU A 72 -9.33 -5.75 7.69
CA LEU A 72 -8.97 -7.16 7.46
C LEU A 72 -7.89 -7.63 8.43
N ILE A 73 -6.85 -6.82 8.67
CA ILE A 73 -5.83 -7.12 9.69
C ILE A 73 -6.44 -7.25 11.09
N ALA A 74 -7.45 -6.43 11.43
CA ALA A 74 -8.13 -6.48 12.73
C ALA A 74 -8.84 -7.84 12.99
N THR A 75 -9.16 -8.59 11.94
CA THR A 75 -9.79 -9.92 12.08
C THR A 75 -8.87 -10.96 12.71
N GLY A 76 -7.56 -10.72 12.78
CA GLY A 76 -6.56 -11.68 13.28
C GLY A 76 -6.27 -12.85 12.32
N LYS A 77 -6.88 -12.88 11.13
CA LYS A 77 -6.56 -13.87 10.09
C LYS A 77 -5.18 -13.61 9.49
N PRO A 78 -4.57 -14.57 8.77
CA PRO A 78 -3.23 -14.44 8.20
C PRO A 78 -3.22 -13.47 7.01
N TYR A 79 -3.28 -12.18 7.31
CA TYR A 79 -3.16 -11.08 6.37
C TYR A 79 -1.85 -10.32 6.57
N ILE A 80 -1.28 -9.87 5.45
CA ILE A 80 -0.45 -8.67 5.39
C ILE A 80 -1.14 -7.65 4.51
N ALA A 81 -0.87 -6.37 4.70
CA ALA A 81 -1.62 -5.34 4.02
C ALA A 81 -0.77 -4.12 3.66
N PHE A 82 -1.02 -3.57 2.49
CA PHE A 82 -0.57 -2.23 2.15
C PHE A 82 -1.41 -1.19 2.89
N SER A 83 -0.76 -0.20 3.46
CA SER A 83 -1.42 0.93 4.10
C SER A 83 -0.62 2.22 3.93
N MET A 84 -1.32 3.34 3.83
CA MET A 84 -0.73 4.64 4.08
C MET A 84 -0.47 4.79 5.58
N ALA A 85 0.64 5.45 5.94
CA ALA A 85 1.07 5.58 7.34
C ALA A 85 0.08 6.35 8.21
N ASP A 86 -0.60 7.35 7.64
CA ASP A 86 -1.62 8.13 8.34
C ASP A 86 -2.86 7.30 8.72
N ALA A 87 -3.40 6.52 7.76
CA ALA A 87 -4.49 5.58 8.06
C ALA A 87 -4.06 4.49 9.05
N GLY A 88 -2.80 4.02 8.92
CA GLY A 88 -2.21 3.10 9.87
C GLY A 88 -2.13 3.67 11.29
N GLN A 89 -1.74 4.94 11.43
CA GLN A 89 -1.74 5.65 12.73
C GLN A 89 -3.15 5.73 13.32
N ASP A 90 -4.13 6.14 12.51
CA ASP A 90 -5.52 6.24 12.96
C ASP A 90 -6.04 4.89 13.47
N ALA A 91 -5.76 3.80 12.74
CA ALA A 91 -6.15 2.46 13.14
C ALA A 91 -5.44 1.98 14.42
N TYR A 92 -4.13 2.22 14.52
CA TYR A 92 -3.34 1.86 15.69
C TYR A 92 -3.80 2.59 16.96
N ARG A 93 -4.20 3.86 16.81
CA ARG A 93 -4.70 4.69 17.91
C ARG A 93 -6.19 4.54 18.18
N GLY A 94 -6.96 4.01 17.24
CA GLY A 94 -8.42 3.95 17.30
C GLY A 94 -9.08 5.30 17.05
N GLU A 95 -8.56 6.04 16.07
CA GLU A 95 -9.01 7.37 15.68
C GLU A 95 -9.73 7.36 14.32
N ASP A 96 -10.35 8.46 13.92
CA ASP A 96 -11.06 8.67 12.64
C ASP A 96 -11.98 7.48 12.27
N LYS A 97 -11.69 6.78 11.18
CA LYS A 97 -12.48 5.61 10.68
C LYS A 97 -12.45 4.40 11.64
N PHE A 98 -11.56 4.44 12.62
CA PHE A 98 -11.37 3.38 13.63
C PHE A 98 -11.76 3.83 15.04
N LYS A 99 -12.52 4.92 15.16
CA LYS A 99 -12.91 5.49 16.44
C LYS A 99 -13.49 4.45 17.40
N GLY A 100 -12.84 4.30 18.55
CA GLY A 100 -13.23 3.35 19.57
C GLY A 100 -12.69 1.92 19.40
N THR A 101 -11.97 1.64 18.30
CA THR A 101 -11.40 0.31 18.01
C THR A 101 -9.95 0.41 17.58
N LYS A 102 -9.01 0.10 18.49
CA LYS A 102 -7.59 0.01 18.14
C LYS A 102 -7.30 -1.28 17.40
N VAL A 103 -6.58 -1.19 16.29
CA VAL A 103 -6.12 -2.37 15.54
C VAL A 103 -4.72 -2.75 16.03
N PRO A 104 -4.47 -4.02 16.40
CA PRO A 104 -3.17 -4.49 16.90
C PRO A 104 -2.17 -4.66 15.76
N LEU A 105 -1.67 -3.54 15.24
CA LEU A 105 -0.79 -3.49 14.07
C LEU A 105 0.69 -3.63 14.42
N ARG A 106 1.45 -4.18 13.47
CA ARG A 106 2.92 -4.10 13.41
C ARG A 106 3.35 -3.77 11.98
N THR A 107 4.35 -2.92 11.85
CA THR A 107 5.00 -2.60 10.58
C THR A 107 5.98 -3.70 10.20
N LEU A 108 5.81 -4.29 9.04
CA LEU A 108 6.79 -5.21 8.45
C LEU A 108 7.90 -4.43 7.76
N MET A 109 7.54 -3.44 6.95
CA MET A 109 8.52 -2.55 6.30
C MET A 109 7.88 -1.24 5.84
N VAL A 110 8.71 -0.22 5.66
CA VAL A 110 8.38 1.02 4.96
C VAL A 110 8.62 0.80 3.47
N LEU A 111 7.67 1.20 2.63
CA LEU A 111 7.65 0.88 1.21
C LEU A 111 8.16 2.03 0.34
N TYR A 112 7.29 2.96 -0.04
CA TYR A 112 7.57 4.04 -0.97
C TYR A 112 6.73 5.28 -0.62
N PRO A 113 7.15 6.48 -1.06
CA PRO A 113 6.37 7.70 -0.87
C PRO A 113 5.09 7.65 -1.70
N ASN A 114 3.96 7.89 -1.06
CA ASN A 114 2.64 7.86 -1.64
C ASN A 114 2.15 9.30 -1.87
N ARG A 115 2.08 9.71 -3.12
CA ARG A 115 1.91 11.09 -3.55
C ARG A 115 0.46 11.43 -3.82
N MET A 116 -0.01 12.53 -3.22
CA MET A 116 -1.35 13.05 -3.51
C MET A 116 -1.36 13.68 -4.90
N HIS A 117 -2.27 13.21 -5.74
CA HIS A 117 -2.62 13.81 -7.02
C HIS A 117 -3.97 14.52 -6.86
N VAL A 118 -4.06 15.77 -7.23
CA VAL A 118 -5.31 16.48 -7.44
C VAL A 118 -5.39 16.75 -8.93
N VAL A 119 -6.13 15.90 -9.63
CA VAL A 119 -6.15 15.84 -11.10
C VAL A 119 -7.40 16.50 -11.64
N THR A 120 -7.25 17.35 -12.63
CA THR A 120 -8.30 17.88 -13.47
C THR A 120 -7.86 17.87 -14.95
N ILE A 121 -8.68 18.37 -15.84
CA ILE A 121 -8.38 18.47 -17.27
C ILE A 121 -8.63 19.90 -17.77
N GLU A 122 -8.07 20.24 -18.92
CA GLU A 122 -8.37 21.51 -19.57
C GLU A 122 -9.88 21.70 -19.78
N GLY A 123 -10.34 22.96 -19.67
CA GLY A 123 -11.75 23.33 -19.84
C GLY A 123 -12.62 23.26 -18.58
N THR A 124 -12.12 22.73 -17.43
CA THR A 124 -12.87 22.71 -16.16
C THR A 124 -12.84 24.03 -15.40
N GLY A 125 -11.90 24.93 -15.75
CA GLY A 125 -11.67 26.19 -15.03
C GLY A 125 -10.94 26.03 -13.70
N ILE A 126 -10.46 24.82 -13.35
CA ILE A 126 -9.74 24.54 -12.09
C ILE A 126 -8.25 24.78 -12.31
N THR A 127 -7.65 25.67 -11.52
CA THR A 127 -6.22 26.02 -11.55
C THR A 127 -5.55 25.96 -10.17
N LYS A 128 -6.33 26.01 -9.11
CA LYS A 128 -5.89 25.98 -7.70
C LYS A 128 -6.95 25.29 -6.84
N MET A 129 -6.59 24.92 -5.61
CA MET A 129 -7.50 24.22 -4.69
C MET A 129 -8.82 24.96 -4.45
N ALA A 130 -8.79 26.30 -4.34
CA ALA A 130 -10.00 27.09 -4.14
C ALA A 130 -11.03 27.00 -5.29
N ASP A 131 -10.59 26.65 -6.51
CA ASP A 131 -11.47 26.50 -7.66
C ASP A 131 -12.28 25.20 -7.66
N LEU A 132 -12.03 24.30 -6.69
CA LEU A 132 -12.84 23.11 -6.46
C LEU A 132 -14.23 23.44 -5.91
N LYS A 133 -14.43 24.69 -5.43
CA LYS A 133 -15.73 25.15 -4.93
C LYS A 133 -16.78 25.11 -6.04
N GLY A 134 -17.92 24.45 -5.75
CA GLY A 134 -19.01 24.27 -6.71
C GLY A 134 -18.77 23.17 -7.75
N LYS A 135 -17.63 22.46 -7.71
CA LYS A 135 -17.27 21.41 -8.68
C LYS A 135 -17.71 20.02 -8.22
N ARG A 136 -17.81 19.10 -9.18
CA ARG A 136 -18.01 17.67 -8.95
C ARG A 136 -16.64 17.01 -8.78
N VAL A 137 -16.37 16.50 -7.58
CA VAL A 137 -15.02 16.06 -7.19
C VAL A 137 -15.06 14.65 -6.62
N SER A 138 -14.30 13.72 -7.21
CA SER A 138 -14.09 12.41 -6.62
C SER A 138 -12.99 12.51 -5.55
N THR A 139 -13.28 12.02 -4.34
CA THR A 139 -12.36 12.09 -3.19
C THR A 139 -11.71 10.75 -2.85
N GLY A 140 -11.86 9.75 -3.71
CA GLY A 140 -11.35 8.39 -3.48
C GLY A 140 -12.48 7.41 -3.15
N SER A 141 -12.20 6.11 -3.33
CA SER A 141 -13.16 5.04 -3.07
C SER A 141 -13.53 4.95 -1.58
N PRO A 142 -14.74 4.45 -1.27
CA PRO A 142 -15.05 4.01 0.09
C PRO A 142 -13.99 3.03 0.60
N GLY A 143 -13.59 3.14 1.88
CA GLY A 143 -12.59 2.26 2.46
C GLY A 143 -11.13 2.56 2.07
N SER A 144 -10.86 3.63 1.30
CA SER A 144 -9.50 4.06 0.95
C SER A 144 -8.94 5.09 1.94
N ALA A 145 -7.62 5.12 2.08
CA ALA A 145 -6.94 6.24 2.71
C ALA A 145 -6.79 7.45 1.77
N THR A 146 -6.99 7.26 0.45
CA THR A 146 -7.15 8.40 -0.46
C THR A 146 -8.26 9.33 0.01
N GLU A 147 -9.45 8.78 0.37
CA GLU A 147 -10.55 9.59 0.91
C GLU A 147 -10.17 10.29 2.22
N VAL A 148 -9.47 9.61 3.12
CA VAL A 148 -9.00 10.19 4.39
C VAL A 148 -8.06 11.38 4.14
N MET A 149 -7.01 11.18 3.33
CA MET A 149 -6.03 12.24 3.03
C MET A 149 -6.66 13.37 2.20
N ALA A 150 -7.57 13.07 1.26
CA ALA A 150 -8.30 14.08 0.50
C ALA A 150 -9.07 15.03 1.42
N PHE A 151 -9.76 14.50 2.45
CA PHE A 151 -10.46 15.33 3.43
C PHE A 151 -9.52 16.24 4.22
N ARG A 152 -8.36 15.73 4.59
CA ARG A 152 -7.32 16.50 5.32
C ARG A 152 -6.74 17.61 4.44
N VAL A 153 -6.48 17.34 3.17
CA VAL A 153 -6.00 18.34 2.20
C VAL A 153 -7.07 19.40 1.93
N ILE A 154 -8.31 18.99 1.68
CA ILE A 154 -9.45 19.91 1.44
C ILE A 154 -9.63 20.85 2.65
N GLU A 155 -9.66 20.30 3.87
CA GLU A 155 -9.77 21.09 5.11
C GLU A 155 -8.59 22.06 5.27
N ALA A 156 -7.34 21.58 5.06
CA ALA A 156 -6.14 22.40 5.18
C ALA A 156 -6.07 23.50 4.11
N ALA A 157 -6.70 23.30 2.96
CA ALA A 157 -6.90 24.31 1.92
C ALA A 157 -8.01 25.33 2.24
N GLY A 158 -8.71 25.16 3.37
CA GLY A 158 -9.79 26.06 3.80
C GLY A 158 -11.14 25.78 3.14
N LEU A 159 -11.32 24.59 2.59
CA LEU A 159 -12.55 24.14 1.96
C LEU A 159 -13.30 23.13 2.85
N ASP A 160 -14.62 23.06 2.66
CA ASP A 160 -15.49 22.07 3.29
C ASP A 160 -15.92 21.03 2.24
N LYS A 161 -15.54 19.77 2.47
CA LYS A 161 -15.81 18.66 1.56
C LYS A 161 -17.29 18.38 1.31
N ASP A 162 -18.18 18.77 2.23
CA ASP A 162 -19.61 18.46 2.16
C ASP A 162 -20.45 19.68 1.69
N ARG A 163 -19.91 20.90 1.81
CA ARG A 163 -20.61 22.14 1.45
C ARG A 163 -20.07 22.82 0.21
N ASP A 164 -18.75 22.73 -0.02
CA ASP A 164 -18.11 23.50 -1.09
C ASP A 164 -18.01 22.72 -2.41
N MET A 165 -18.36 21.43 -2.45
CA MET A 165 -18.30 20.61 -3.67
C MET A 165 -19.36 19.51 -3.69
N THR A 166 -19.72 19.06 -4.90
CA THR A 166 -20.48 17.83 -5.08
C THR A 166 -19.51 16.66 -5.08
N ARG A 167 -19.55 15.85 -4.02
CA ARG A 167 -18.56 14.84 -3.79
C ARG A 167 -18.97 13.47 -4.33
N GLU A 168 -18.07 12.86 -5.13
CA GLU A 168 -18.15 11.48 -5.57
C GLU A 168 -17.12 10.62 -4.83
N ARG A 169 -17.36 9.31 -4.77
CA ARG A 169 -16.51 8.34 -4.04
C ARG A 169 -16.10 7.22 -4.95
N LEU A 170 -15.11 7.51 -5.82
CA LEU A 170 -14.67 6.62 -6.89
C LEU A 170 -13.21 6.24 -6.69
N GLY A 171 -12.82 5.03 -7.10
CA GLY A 171 -11.43 4.63 -7.21
C GLY A 171 -10.71 5.35 -8.36
N ALA A 172 -9.40 5.09 -8.53
CA ALA A 172 -8.61 5.77 -9.55
C ALA A 172 -9.13 5.53 -10.97
N ALA A 173 -9.39 4.28 -11.32
CA ALA A 173 -9.88 3.91 -12.66
C ALA A 173 -11.28 4.46 -12.93
N GLU A 174 -12.19 4.36 -11.97
CA GLU A 174 -13.55 4.89 -12.05
C GLU A 174 -13.55 6.42 -12.14
N SER A 175 -12.67 7.10 -11.41
CA SER A 175 -12.50 8.56 -11.49
C SER A 175 -12.00 8.99 -12.87
N VAL A 176 -11.05 8.25 -13.44
CA VAL A 176 -10.56 8.48 -14.80
C VAL A 176 -11.67 8.30 -15.83
N ASN A 177 -12.49 7.26 -15.73
CA ASN A 177 -13.63 7.08 -16.61
C ASN A 177 -14.65 8.22 -16.45
N ALA A 178 -14.96 8.60 -15.20
CA ALA A 178 -15.91 9.66 -14.91
C ALA A 178 -15.46 11.05 -15.43
N ILE A 179 -14.15 11.36 -15.37
CA ILE A 179 -13.64 12.64 -15.91
C ILE A 179 -13.60 12.63 -17.44
N LYS A 180 -13.30 11.49 -18.08
CA LYS A 180 -13.41 11.31 -19.53
C LYS A 180 -14.85 11.54 -20.02
N ASP A 181 -15.82 11.04 -19.28
CA ASP A 181 -17.26 11.18 -19.54
C ASP A 181 -17.81 12.55 -19.11
N ARG A 182 -17.00 13.48 -18.60
CA ARG A 182 -17.43 14.79 -18.08
C ARG A 182 -18.45 14.69 -16.94
N LYS A 183 -18.46 13.57 -16.19
CA LYS A 183 -19.32 13.36 -15.01
C LYS A 183 -18.75 14.00 -13.75
N ILE A 184 -17.42 14.14 -13.67
CA ILE A 184 -16.69 14.86 -12.62
C ILE A 184 -15.76 15.88 -13.24
N ASP A 185 -15.34 16.87 -12.44
CA ASP A 185 -14.47 17.97 -12.87
C ASP A 185 -13.04 17.82 -12.35
N ALA A 186 -12.86 17.10 -11.24
CA ALA A 186 -11.55 16.76 -10.66
C ALA A 186 -11.63 15.49 -9.82
N PHE A 187 -10.48 14.90 -9.52
CA PHE A 187 -10.40 13.80 -8.57
C PHE A 187 -9.11 13.86 -7.75
N PHE A 188 -9.21 13.35 -6.52
CA PHE A 188 -8.10 13.06 -5.64
C PHE A 188 -7.68 11.61 -5.80
N TRP A 189 -6.36 11.40 -5.80
CA TRP A 189 -5.75 10.08 -5.81
C TRP A 189 -4.44 10.11 -5.04
N VAL A 190 -4.20 9.14 -4.17
CA VAL A 190 -2.89 8.96 -3.53
C VAL A 190 -2.26 7.68 -4.02
N GLY A 191 -1.11 7.80 -4.68
CA GLY A 191 -0.43 6.67 -5.30
C GLY A 191 1.06 6.89 -5.55
N GLY A 192 1.73 5.79 -5.89
CA GLY A 192 3.09 5.81 -6.43
C GLY A 192 3.12 6.29 -7.89
N LEU A 193 4.32 6.54 -8.39
CA LEU A 193 4.57 7.07 -9.73
C LEU A 193 5.21 6.02 -10.66
N PRO A 194 4.75 5.93 -11.92
CA PRO A 194 3.48 6.46 -12.41
C PRO A 194 2.29 5.59 -11.94
N THR A 195 1.12 6.20 -11.75
CA THR A 195 -0.12 5.45 -11.53
C THR A 195 -0.78 5.11 -12.87
N ALA A 196 -1.11 3.84 -13.10
CA ALA A 196 -1.62 3.36 -14.39
C ALA A 196 -2.89 4.11 -14.85
N ALA A 197 -3.86 4.33 -13.95
CA ALA A 197 -5.09 5.05 -14.27
C ALA A 197 -4.82 6.51 -14.69
N VAL A 198 -3.89 7.22 -14.02
CA VAL A 198 -3.54 8.60 -14.39
C VAL A 198 -2.78 8.64 -15.71
N THR A 199 -1.92 7.64 -15.96
CA THR A 199 -1.23 7.47 -17.25
C THR A 199 -2.23 7.27 -18.40
N ASP A 200 -3.28 6.46 -18.17
CA ASP A 200 -4.35 6.25 -19.15
C ASP A 200 -5.08 7.57 -19.48
N LEU A 201 -5.45 8.36 -18.47
CA LEU A 201 -6.05 9.67 -18.69
C LEU A 201 -5.13 10.60 -19.49
N ALA A 202 -3.86 10.65 -19.10
CA ALA A 202 -2.86 11.52 -19.72
C ALA A 202 -2.58 11.18 -21.21
N ASN A 203 -2.81 9.92 -21.60
CA ASN A 203 -2.64 9.47 -22.97
C ASN A 203 -3.95 9.44 -23.79
N THR A 204 -5.08 9.82 -23.18
CA THR A 204 -6.37 9.84 -23.89
C THR A 204 -6.38 10.98 -24.92
N PRO A 205 -6.68 10.69 -26.22
CA PRO A 205 -6.75 11.72 -27.25
C PRO A 205 -7.73 12.85 -26.90
N GLY A 206 -7.33 14.09 -27.13
CA GLY A 206 -8.16 15.28 -26.87
C GLY A 206 -8.27 15.67 -25.40
N ILE A 207 -7.58 14.97 -24.49
CA ILE A 207 -7.50 15.33 -23.08
C ILE A 207 -6.10 15.85 -22.76
N LYS A 208 -6.04 17.02 -22.13
CA LYS A 208 -4.83 17.53 -21.49
C LYS A 208 -5.08 17.61 -19.98
N ILE A 209 -4.29 16.83 -19.22
CA ILE A 209 -4.39 16.83 -17.77
C ILE A 209 -3.81 18.12 -17.17
N LYS A 210 -4.32 18.48 -16.00
CA LYS A 210 -3.75 19.50 -15.11
C LYS A 210 -3.66 18.93 -13.71
N MET A 211 -2.53 19.21 -13.06
CA MET A 211 -2.28 18.81 -11.67
C MET A 211 -2.31 20.06 -10.80
N ILE A 212 -3.01 20.00 -9.69
CA ILE A 212 -3.23 21.17 -8.82
C ILE A 212 -2.26 21.12 -7.65
N ASP A 213 -1.48 22.19 -7.49
CA ASP A 213 -0.56 22.37 -6.37
C ASP A 213 -1.32 22.48 -5.05
N HIS A 214 -0.79 21.83 -4.02
CA HIS A 214 -1.38 21.81 -2.67
C HIS A 214 -0.34 21.57 -1.56
N THR A 215 0.95 21.75 -1.84
CA THR A 215 2.02 21.53 -0.85
C THR A 215 1.92 22.47 0.37
N ASP A 216 1.26 23.63 0.23
CA ASP A 216 0.95 24.58 1.30
C ASP A 216 0.02 24.03 2.39
N THR A 217 -0.63 22.89 2.13
CA THR A 217 -1.48 22.20 3.09
C THR A 217 -0.70 21.37 4.12
N VAL A 218 0.56 21.00 3.80
CA VAL A 218 1.37 20.03 4.58
C VAL A 218 1.54 20.45 6.03
N ASP A 219 1.97 21.70 6.29
CA ASP A 219 2.22 22.15 7.66
C ASP A 219 0.95 22.20 8.51
N LYS A 220 -0.17 22.60 7.91
CA LYS A 220 -1.48 22.58 8.59
C LYS A 220 -1.94 21.16 8.91
N MET A 221 -1.73 20.22 7.98
CA MET A 221 -2.03 18.80 8.19
C MET A 221 -1.16 18.22 9.30
N ASN A 222 0.14 18.48 9.29
CA ASN A 222 1.08 18.01 10.32
C ASN A 222 0.76 18.58 11.71
N LYS A 223 0.34 19.84 11.79
CA LYS A 223 -0.09 20.46 13.05
C LYS A 223 -1.29 19.76 13.66
N LYS A 224 -2.22 19.29 12.83
CA LYS A 224 -3.49 18.69 13.29
C LYS A 224 -3.40 17.18 13.49
N TYR A 225 -2.73 16.47 12.57
CA TYR A 225 -2.77 15.00 12.48
C TYR A 225 -1.44 14.32 12.86
N GLY A 226 -0.40 15.12 13.16
CA GLY A 226 0.95 14.63 13.46
C GLY A 226 1.90 14.69 12.26
N PRO A 227 3.21 14.54 12.47
CA PRO A 227 4.27 14.75 11.47
C PRO A 227 4.38 13.58 10.48
N LEU A 228 3.32 13.36 9.71
CA LEU A 228 3.19 12.25 8.76
C LEU A 228 3.36 12.69 7.31
N TYR A 229 3.11 13.96 7.02
CA TYR A 229 3.08 14.49 5.66
C TYR A 229 4.36 15.25 5.35
N VAL A 230 4.83 15.11 4.12
CA VAL A 230 6.05 15.79 3.65
C VAL A 230 5.76 16.59 2.38
N HIS A 231 6.47 17.70 2.22
CA HIS A 231 6.50 18.45 0.97
C HIS A 231 7.21 17.62 -0.10
N ASP A 232 6.59 17.46 -1.27
CA ASP A 232 7.14 16.67 -2.37
C ASP A 232 6.66 17.26 -3.71
N SER A 233 7.08 16.65 -4.81
CA SER A 233 6.63 17.00 -6.14
C SER A 233 6.43 15.78 -7.03
N ILE A 234 5.50 15.91 -7.99
CA ILE A 234 5.37 15.00 -9.12
C ILE A 234 6.08 15.65 -10.29
N PRO A 235 7.19 15.08 -10.80
CA PRO A 235 7.91 15.64 -11.95
C PRO A 235 7.01 15.73 -13.19
N LYS A 236 7.13 16.79 -13.95
CA LYS A 236 6.37 17.00 -15.19
C LYS A 236 6.56 15.89 -16.23
N SER A 237 7.68 15.18 -16.15
CA SER A 237 7.97 14.03 -17.03
C SER A 237 7.18 12.77 -16.67
N THR A 238 6.45 12.77 -15.53
CA THR A 238 5.72 11.58 -15.04
C THR A 238 4.51 11.26 -15.92
N TYR A 239 3.74 12.28 -16.29
CA TYR A 239 2.53 12.11 -17.09
C TYR A 239 2.54 13.07 -18.29
N LYS A 240 2.11 12.56 -19.44
CA LYS A 240 1.98 13.37 -20.66
C LYS A 240 1.02 14.54 -20.43
N GLY A 241 1.39 15.72 -20.88
CA GLY A 241 0.55 16.93 -20.81
C GLY A 241 0.76 17.77 -19.55
N MET A 242 1.63 17.38 -18.63
CA MET A 242 2.05 18.24 -17.52
C MET A 242 3.00 19.34 -18.03
N ASP A 243 2.68 20.58 -17.73
CA ASP A 243 3.49 21.75 -18.15
C ASP A 243 4.63 22.05 -17.15
N ALA A 244 4.45 21.72 -15.89
CA ALA A 244 5.40 21.95 -14.78
C ALA A 244 5.35 20.81 -13.76
N ASP A 245 6.37 20.77 -12.89
CA ASP A 245 6.36 19.90 -11.72
C ASP A 245 5.22 20.33 -10.78
N ASN A 246 4.46 19.35 -10.28
CA ASN A 246 3.33 19.59 -9.39
C ASN A 246 3.77 19.49 -7.93
N LYS A 247 3.59 20.57 -7.16
CA LYS A 247 3.97 20.65 -5.73
C LYS A 247 2.87 20.07 -4.84
N ILE A 248 3.18 19.02 -4.11
CA ILE A 248 2.18 18.17 -3.46
C ILE A 248 2.50 17.85 -2.00
N ALA A 249 1.49 17.26 -1.32
CA ALA A 249 1.66 16.53 -0.09
C ALA A 249 1.91 15.04 -0.36
N THR A 250 2.81 14.43 0.40
CA THR A 250 3.15 13.01 0.33
C THR A 250 3.06 12.39 1.73
N VAL A 251 2.68 11.12 1.80
CA VAL A 251 2.72 10.28 3.00
C VAL A 251 3.42 8.97 2.65
N TRP A 252 4.10 8.32 3.60
CA TRP A 252 4.74 7.04 3.32
C TRP A 252 3.74 5.88 3.31
N ASN A 253 4.00 4.91 2.44
CA ASN A 253 3.35 3.59 2.49
C ASN A 253 4.13 2.65 3.37
N ILE A 254 3.41 1.81 4.08
CA ILE A 254 3.93 0.74 4.94
C ILE A 254 3.25 -0.59 4.60
N LEU A 255 3.97 -1.67 4.76
CA LEU A 255 3.43 -3.01 4.80
C LEU A 255 3.21 -3.38 6.27
N VAL A 256 1.99 -3.79 6.61
CA VAL A 256 1.60 -4.08 7.98
C VAL A 256 1.04 -5.49 8.14
N SER A 257 1.08 -6.00 9.36
CA SER A 257 0.44 -7.24 9.79
C SER A 257 -0.27 -7.07 11.12
N ASN A 258 -1.06 -8.07 11.52
CA ASN A 258 -1.48 -8.21 12.92
C ASN A 258 -0.26 -8.52 13.78
N GLN A 259 -0.24 -8.04 15.03
CA GLN A 259 0.83 -8.34 15.99
C GLN A 259 0.99 -9.83 16.30
N ASN A 260 -0.05 -10.63 16.02
CA ASN A 260 -0.06 -12.09 16.26
C ASN A 260 0.61 -12.88 15.13
N LEU A 261 1.04 -12.23 14.03
CA LEU A 261 1.87 -12.90 13.01
C LEU A 261 3.13 -13.43 13.70
N SER A 262 3.53 -14.69 13.43
CA SER A 262 4.72 -15.23 14.08
C SER A 262 6.00 -14.52 13.60
N ASP A 263 6.97 -14.37 14.52
CA ASP A 263 8.26 -13.73 14.21
C ASP A 263 8.98 -14.40 13.04
N LYS A 264 8.89 -15.73 12.94
CA LYS A 264 9.47 -16.50 11.84
C LYS A 264 8.84 -16.12 10.51
N VAL A 265 7.51 -16.06 10.43
CA VAL A 265 6.80 -15.71 9.17
C VAL A 265 7.07 -14.26 8.80
N ALA A 266 7.04 -13.34 9.75
CA ALA A 266 7.36 -11.92 9.51
C ALA A 266 8.80 -11.73 9.00
N TYR A 267 9.77 -12.45 9.59
CA TYR A 267 11.17 -12.45 9.14
C TYR A 267 11.30 -12.96 7.69
N GLU A 268 10.69 -14.12 7.39
CA GLU A 268 10.76 -14.72 6.04
C GLU A 268 10.10 -13.83 4.97
N ILE A 269 8.98 -13.17 5.30
CA ILE A 269 8.33 -12.22 4.39
C ILE A 269 9.28 -11.07 4.06
N VAL A 270 9.82 -10.41 5.08
CA VAL A 270 10.70 -9.23 4.88
C VAL A 270 11.98 -9.64 4.15
N LYS A 271 12.61 -10.75 4.56
CA LYS A 271 13.79 -11.31 3.91
C LYS A 271 13.53 -11.57 2.43
N THR A 272 12.46 -12.28 2.09
CA THR A 272 12.12 -12.63 0.71
C THR A 272 11.90 -11.38 -0.15
N ILE A 273 11.22 -10.34 0.40
CA ILE A 273 11.02 -9.08 -0.31
C ILE A 273 12.34 -8.41 -0.67
N PHE A 274 13.31 -8.35 0.25
CA PHE A 274 14.60 -7.74 -0.01
C PHE A 274 15.51 -8.59 -0.90
N ASP A 275 15.52 -9.91 -0.73
CA ASP A 275 16.31 -10.83 -1.52
C ASP A 275 15.84 -10.91 -2.98
N HIS A 276 14.53 -10.72 -3.22
CA HIS A 276 13.91 -10.77 -4.56
C HIS A 276 13.36 -9.41 -5.01
N LYS A 277 13.93 -8.31 -4.51
CA LYS A 277 13.52 -6.94 -4.86
C LYS A 277 13.52 -6.69 -6.37
N ALA A 278 14.48 -7.26 -7.11
CA ALA A 278 14.57 -7.08 -8.56
C ALA A 278 13.30 -7.55 -9.29
N ASP A 279 12.70 -8.67 -8.83
CA ASP A 279 11.44 -9.18 -9.40
C ASP A 279 10.29 -8.18 -9.17
N LEU A 280 10.27 -7.51 -8.02
CA LEU A 280 9.26 -6.50 -7.71
C LEU A 280 9.47 -5.19 -8.49
N VAL A 281 10.72 -4.79 -8.73
CA VAL A 281 11.06 -3.63 -9.59
C VAL A 281 10.60 -3.88 -11.02
N ALA A 282 10.74 -5.11 -11.52
CA ALA A 282 10.23 -5.48 -12.84
C ALA A 282 8.69 -5.38 -12.93
N VAL A 283 7.97 -5.55 -11.81
CA VAL A 283 6.51 -5.38 -11.74
C VAL A 283 6.13 -3.90 -11.68
N HIS A 284 6.81 -3.12 -10.82
CA HIS A 284 6.53 -1.69 -10.67
C HIS A 284 7.72 -0.93 -10.12
N LYS A 285 8.06 0.19 -10.79
CA LYS A 285 9.23 1.03 -10.48
C LYS A 285 9.28 1.51 -9.02
N GLU A 286 8.15 1.78 -8.38
CA GLU A 286 8.13 2.20 -6.97
C GLU A 286 8.79 1.19 -6.02
N SER A 287 8.95 -0.06 -6.42
CA SER A 287 9.70 -1.06 -5.65
C SER A 287 11.21 -0.74 -5.55
N GLU A 288 11.76 0.17 -6.36
CA GLU A 288 13.10 0.72 -6.19
C GLU A 288 13.29 1.39 -4.82
N ASN A 289 12.20 1.97 -4.28
CA ASN A 289 12.17 2.63 -2.97
C ASN A 289 12.18 1.66 -1.78
N PHE A 290 12.06 0.35 -2.00
CA PHE A 290 12.22 -0.65 -0.94
C PHE A 290 13.70 -0.74 -0.56
N THR A 291 14.14 0.16 0.31
CA THR A 291 15.55 0.27 0.71
C THR A 291 15.71 0.05 2.21
N LEU A 292 16.85 -0.48 2.60
CA LEU A 292 17.22 -0.62 4.02
C LEU A 292 17.29 0.75 4.70
N ALA A 293 17.75 1.79 4.00
CA ALA A 293 17.87 3.14 4.53
C ALA A 293 16.52 3.76 4.96
N ASN A 294 15.42 3.33 4.37
CA ASN A 294 14.08 3.78 4.73
C ASN A 294 13.52 3.07 5.98
N GLN A 295 14.16 1.99 6.44
CA GLN A 295 13.69 1.19 7.58
C GLN A 295 14.18 1.80 8.89
N LYS A 296 13.42 2.74 9.44
CA LYS A 296 13.73 3.43 10.70
C LYS A 296 12.45 3.74 11.46
N ALA A 297 12.51 3.78 12.79
CA ALA A 297 11.35 4.01 13.65
C ALA A 297 10.59 5.30 13.31
N SER A 298 11.31 6.37 12.96
CA SER A 298 10.70 7.65 12.58
C SER A 298 9.94 7.63 11.24
N ALA A 299 10.08 6.55 10.42
CA ALA A 299 9.42 6.41 9.13
C ALA A 299 8.08 5.67 9.22
N SER A 300 7.73 5.10 10.39
CA SER A 300 6.44 4.50 10.65
C SER A 300 5.86 4.96 11.99
N PRO A 301 4.58 5.37 12.04
CA PRO A 301 3.90 5.69 13.30
C PRO A 301 3.48 4.45 14.09
N ILE A 302 3.72 3.25 13.56
CA ILE A 302 3.36 1.95 14.13
C ILE A 302 4.65 1.21 14.48
N PRO A 303 4.76 0.55 15.65
CA PRO A 303 5.92 -0.26 15.99
C PRO A 303 6.22 -1.34 14.95
N PHE A 304 7.49 -1.56 14.66
CA PHE A 304 7.88 -2.66 13.77
C PHE A 304 7.63 -4.03 14.42
N HIS A 305 7.41 -5.02 13.56
CA HIS A 305 7.25 -6.42 13.96
C HIS A 305 8.60 -6.99 14.44
N PRO A 306 8.65 -7.76 15.56
CA PRO A 306 9.91 -8.33 16.07
C PRO A 306 10.69 -9.13 15.01
N GLY A 307 10.00 -9.95 14.21
CA GLY A 307 10.63 -10.69 13.11
C GLY A 307 11.25 -9.79 12.04
N ALA A 308 10.61 -8.66 11.73
CA ALA A 308 11.17 -7.64 10.82
C ALA A 308 12.39 -6.96 11.43
N ILE A 309 12.32 -6.58 12.72
CA ILE A 309 13.45 -5.98 13.46
C ILE A 309 14.66 -6.91 13.43
N LYS A 310 14.45 -8.21 13.64
CA LYS A 310 15.52 -9.21 13.58
C LYS A 310 16.21 -9.19 12.21
N TYR A 311 15.45 -9.25 11.11
CA TYR A 311 16.02 -9.19 9.77
C TYR A 311 16.83 -7.90 9.53
N PHE A 312 16.29 -6.74 9.92
CA PHE A 312 16.98 -5.46 9.75
C PHE A 312 18.25 -5.37 10.58
N ALA A 313 18.25 -5.90 11.81
CA ALA A 313 19.43 -5.95 12.67
C ALA A 313 20.57 -6.76 12.05
N GLU A 314 20.27 -7.90 11.41
CA GLU A 314 21.23 -8.72 10.68
C GLU A 314 21.84 -7.99 9.45
N ARG A 315 21.15 -6.96 8.96
CA ARG A 315 21.63 -6.07 7.87
C ARG A 315 22.25 -4.76 8.38
N GLY A 316 22.53 -4.68 9.69
CA GLY A 316 23.14 -3.50 10.32
C GLY A 316 22.20 -2.32 10.56
N ILE A 317 20.89 -2.50 10.38
CA ILE A 317 19.87 -1.47 10.60
C ILE A 317 19.25 -1.65 11.98
N ARG A 318 19.46 -0.65 12.86
CA ARG A 318 18.81 -0.61 14.18
C ARG A 318 17.53 0.21 14.12
N ILE A 319 16.40 -0.46 14.35
CA ILE A 319 15.08 0.19 14.50
C ILE A 319 14.91 0.46 16.00
N GLN A 320 15.08 1.73 16.38
CA GLN A 320 14.94 2.20 17.76
C GLN A 320 13.65 2.98 17.92
#